data_369923e270a1e32909756c3549cfadb1
#
_entry.id   369923e270a1e32909756c3549cfadb1
#
_cell.length_a   1.000
_cell.length_b   1.000
_cell.length_c   1.000
_cell.angle_alpha   90.00
_cell.angle_beta   90.00
_cell.angle_gamma   90.00
#
_symmetry.space_group_name_H-M   'P 1'
#
loop_
_entity.id
_entity.type
_entity.pdbx_description
1 polymer ?
#
loop_
_entity_poly.entity_id
_entity_poly.type
_entity_poly.pdbx_seq_one_letter_code
_entity_poly.pdbx_strand_id
1 'polypeptide(L)'
;MNYLITGSNGLLGQKLLQKLKSIDCEIIATSLGENKNPEIGFYTYENLDITNQKMVNEIINKYQPNVIINTAAITNVDLCEDKKNLCDLVNTTAVGYLADAALEVGAHLIHISTDFIFDGKIGFYSEEDAPNPLSYYGKSKLNSEKLLLNHNCMWSIL
;
A
#
# COMPACT_ATOMS: atom_id res chain seq x y z
N MET A 1 -20.12 2.14 -0.64
CA MET A 1 -18.85 1.39 -0.74
C MET A 1 -17.78 2.21 -0.05
N ASN A 2 -16.99 1.60 0.85
CA ASN A 2 -16.04 2.33 1.70
C ASN A 2 -14.62 1.98 1.26
N TYR A 3 -13.83 3.01 0.98
CA TYR A 3 -12.42 2.88 0.58
C TYR A 3 -11.50 3.41 1.69
N LEU A 4 -10.48 2.64 2.05
CA LEU A 4 -9.37 3.10 2.88
C LEU A 4 -8.12 3.20 2.01
N ILE A 5 -7.48 4.38 1.99
CA ILE A 5 -6.27 4.63 1.20
C ILE A 5 -5.12 4.91 2.15
N THR A 6 -4.09 4.07 2.15
CA THR A 6 -2.85 4.35 2.87
C THR A 6 -1.90 5.18 2.00
N GLY A 7 -1.02 5.95 2.62
CA GLY A 7 -0.11 6.81 1.87
C GLY A 7 -0.79 7.97 1.13
N SER A 8 -1.95 8.42 1.62
CA SER A 8 -2.78 9.46 0.99
C SER A 8 -2.07 10.81 0.80
N ASN A 9 -1.01 11.08 1.53
CA ASN A 9 -0.16 12.28 1.36
C ASN A 9 0.83 12.16 0.19
N GLY A 10 1.04 10.95 -0.36
CA GLY A 10 1.89 10.72 -1.52
C GLY A 10 1.23 11.12 -2.84
N LEU A 11 2.02 11.18 -3.92
CA LEU A 11 1.53 11.58 -5.24
C LEU A 11 0.34 10.74 -5.72
N LEU A 12 0.47 9.41 -5.68
CA LEU A 12 -0.59 8.50 -6.12
C LEU A 12 -1.82 8.59 -5.20
N GLY A 13 -1.60 8.61 -3.87
CA GLY A 13 -2.69 8.72 -2.90
C GLY A 13 -3.53 9.99 -3.11
N GLN A 14 -2.89 11.15 -3.31
CA GLN A 14 -3.59 12.40 -3.62
C GLN A 14 -4.40 12.31 -4.94
N LYS A 15 -3.84 11.70 -5.99
CA LYS A 15 -4.54 11.53 -7.27
C LYS A 15 -5.73 10.58 -7.17
N LEU A 16 -5.61 9.52 -6.36
CA LEU A 16 -6.73 8.63 -6.08
C LEU A 16 -7.85 9.35 -5.35
N LEU A 17 -7.55 10.14 -4.31
CA LEU A 17 -8.54 10.96 -3.61
C LEU A 17 -9.29 11.89 -4.58
N GLN A 18 -8.55 12.62 -5.43
CA GLN A 18 -9.15 13.49 -6.44
C GLN A 18 -10.08 12.73 -7.41
N LYS A 19 -9.68 11.53 -7.82
CA LYS A 19 -10.48 10.70 -8.73
C LYS A 19 -11.74 10.16 -8.06
N LEU A 20 -11.64 9.72 -6.81
CA LEU A 20 -12.76 9.18 -6.04
C LEU A 20 -13.77 10.24 -5.61
N LYS A 21 -13.39 11.52 -5.56
CA LYS A 21 -14.27 12.65 -5.21
C LYS A 21 -15.58 12.69 -6.04
N SER A 22 -15.53 12.21 -7.28
CA SER A 22 -16.70 12.19 -8.19
C SER A 22 -17.54 10.91 -8.08
N ILE A 23 -17.16 10.00 -7.21
CA ILE A 23 -17.83 8.71 -7.02
C ILE A 23 -18.61 8.77 -5.70
N ASP A 24 -19.83 8.26 -5.69
CA ASP A 24 -20.64 8.15 -4.46
C ASP A 24 -20.10 7.01 -3.58
N CYS A 25 -19.13 7.35 -2.73
CA CYS A 25 -18.46 6.43 -1.83
C CYS A 25 -17.93 7.16 -0.58
N GLU A 26 -17.77 6.42 0.50
CA GLU A 26 -17.06 6.88 1.69
C GLU A 26 -15.55 6.65 1.51
N ILE A 27 -14.74 7.66 1.84
CA ILE A 27 -13.30 7.61 1.68
C ILE A 27 -12.62 7.88 3.02
N ILE A 28 -11.77 6.96 3.44
CA ILE A 28 -10.87 7.11 4.58
C ILE A 28 -9.45 7.25 4.04
N ALA A 29 -8.91 8.45 4.14
CA ALA A 29 -7.55 8.77 3.72
C ALA A 29 -6.61 8.61 4.93
N THR A 30 -5.53 7.84 4.78
CA THR A 30 -4.58 7.65 5.88
C THR A 30 -3.14 7.87 5.43
N SER A 31 -2.34 8.45 6.29
CA SER A 31 -0.89 8.61 6.11
C SER A 31 -0.20 8.87 7.43
N LEU A 32 1.11 8.74 7.49
CA LEU A 32 1.88 9.12 8.67
C LEU A 32 1.87 10.64 8.86
N GLY A 33 1.49 11.09 10.08
CA GLY A 33 1.47 12.49 10.48
C GLY A 33 0.21 13.23 10.04
N GLU A 34 0.34 14.53 9.79
CA GLU A 34 -0.77 15.42 9.46
C GLU A 34 -1.23 15.28 8.00
N ASN A 35 -2.50 15.63 7.75
CA ASN A 35 -3.03 15.69 6.39
C ASN A 35 -2.35 16.79 5.58
N LYS A 36 -1.74 16.41 4.45
CA LYS A 36 -1.05 17.33 3.53
C LYS A 36 -1.83 17.60 2.24
N ASN A 37 -3.03 17.03 2.10
CA ASN A 37 -3.84 17.27 0.91
C ASN A 37 -4.46 18.67 0.96
N PRO A 38 -4.38 19.43 -0.14
CA PRO A 38 -4.92 20.79 -0.21
C PRO A 38 -6.45 20.81 -0.23
N GLU A 39 -7.08 19.76 -0.73
CA GLU A 39 -8.53 19.60 -0.78
C GLU A 39 -9.02 18.73 0.37
N ILE A 40 -9.91 19.27 1.19
CA ILE A 40 -10.52 18.61 2.35
C ILE A 40 -12.03 18.60 2.23
N GLY A 41 -12.71 17.83 3.08
CA GLY A 41 -14.16 17.89 3.26
C GLY A 41 -14.97 16.86 2.48
N PHE A 42 -14.32 16.02 1.66
CA PHE A 42 -14.99 14.91 0.95
C PHE A 42 -14.47 13.52 1.36
N TYR A 43 -13.56 13.47 2.34
CA TYR A 43 -13.04 12.25 2.96
C TYR A 43 -12.75 12.47 4.44
N THR A 44 -12.70 11.38 5.20
CA THR A 44 -12.17 11.39 6.57
C THR A 44 -10.67 11.14 6.55
N TYR A 45 -9.89 11.92 7.31
CA TYR A 45 -8.46 11.70 7.45
C TYR A 45 -8.12 11.09 8.81
N GLU A 46 -7.27 10.07 8.80
CA GLU A 46 -6.70 9.46 10.01
C GLU A 46 -5.17 9.39 9.90
N ASN A 47 -4.49 9.74 10.99
CA ASN A 47 -3.05 9.49 11.09
C ASN A 47 -2.83 7.99 11.29
N LEU A 48 -2.10 7.36 10.37
CA LEU A 48 -1.79 5.93 10.41
C LEU A 48 -0.32 5.70 10.09
N ASP A 49 0.40 5.13 11.05
CA ASP A 49 1.66 4.44 10.81
C ASP A 49 1.36 2.98 10.46
N ILE A 50 1.51 2.60 9.18
CA ILE A 50 1.25 1.23 8.72
C ILE A 50 2.19 0.20 9.34
N THR A 51 3.32 0.61 9.92
CA THR A 51 4.27 -0.28 10.61
C THR A 51 3.82 -0.63 12.03
N ASN A 52 2.79 0.06 12.53
CA ASN A 52 2.17 -0.24 13.80
C ASN A 52 0.91 -1.10 13.60
N GLN A 53 1.07 -2.42 13.75
CA GLN A 53 -0.02 -3.39 13.54
C GLN A 53 -1.27 -3.06 14.37
N LYS A 54 -1.10 -2.58 15.61
CA LYS A 54 -2.24 -2.22 16.47
C LYS A 54 -3.04 -1.06 15.87
N MET A 55 -2.37 0.00 15.40
CA MET A 55 -3.04 1.14 14.72
C MET A 55 -3.75 0.69 13.44
N VAL A 56 -3.11 -0.18 12.65
CA VAL A 56 -3.72 -0.77 11.44
C VAL A 56 -5.04 -1.46 11.79
N ASN A 57 -5.01 -2.35 12.77
CA ASN A 57 -6.20 -3.09 13.21
C ASN A 57 -7.29 -2.15 13.77
N GLU A 58 -6.92 -1.17 14.61
CA GLU A 58 -7.88 -0.22 15.19
C GLU A 58 -8.60 0.59 14.10
N ILE A 59 -7.87 1.11 13.11
CA ILE A 59 -8.46 1.93 12.04
C ILE A 59 -9.29 1.08 11.08
N ILE A 60 -8.80 -0.08 10.65
CA ILE A 60 -9.55 -0.96 9.75
C ILE A 60 -10.81 -1.48 10.43
N ASN A 61 -10.74 -1.86 11.70
CA ASN A 61 -11.91 -2.29 12.46
C ASN A 61 -12.91 -1.14 12.73
N LYS A 62 -12.44 0.08 12.91
CA LYS A 62 -13.31 1.26 13.09
C LYS A 62 -14.14 1.56 11.85
N TYR A 63 -13.52 1.50 10.67
CA TYR A 63 -14.14 1.95 9.42
C TYR A 63 -14.72 0.84 8.56
N GLN A 64 -14.37 -0.43 8.80
CA GLN A 64 -14.85 -1.60 8.07
C GLN A 64 -14.83 -1.38 6.55
N PRO A 65 -13.67 -1.02 5.95
CA PRO A 65 -13.61 -0.72 4.52
C PRO A 65 -13.95 -1.95 3.68
N ASN A 66 -14.57 -1.73 2.52
CA ASN A 66 -14.75 -2.79 1.53
C ASN A 66 -13.48 -3.01 0.70
N VAL A 67 -12.72 -1.93 0.49
CA VAL A 67 -11.48 -1.93 -0.29
C VAL A 67 -10.40 -1.15 0.45
N ILE A 68 -9.22 -1.72 0.55
CA ILE A 68 -8.01 -1.07 1.06
C ILE A 68 -7.06 -0.88 -0.11
N ILE A 69 -6.66 0.37 -0.40
CA ILE A 69 -5.68 0.68 -1.46
C ILE A 69 -4.39 1.10 -0.78
N ASN A 70 -3.39 0.22 -0.83
CA ASN A 70 -2.09 0.48 -0.22
C ASN A 70 -1.16 1.18 -1.20
N THR A 71 -1.01 2.52 -1.04
CA THR A 71 -0.03 3.32 -1.76
C THR A 71 1.16 3.74 -0.87
N ALA A 72 1.16 3.35 0.39
CA ALA A 72 2.25 3.66 1.31
C ALA A 72 3.46 2.76 1.03
N ALA A 73 4.61 3.37 0.80
CA ALA A 73 5.89 2.69 0.59
C ALA A 73 7.06 3.65 0.79
N ILE A 74 8.22 3.12 1.11
CA ILE A 74 9.50 3.80 0.90
C ILE A 74 9.91 3.54 -0.56
N THR A 75 9.92 4.60 -1.38
CA THR A 75 10.22 4.51 -2.82
C THR A 75 11.62 5.03 -3.18
N ASN A 76 12.33 5.64 -2.22
CA ASN A 76 13.70 6.09 -2.41
C ASN A 76 14.64 4.88 -2.40
N VAL A 77 15.20 4.55 -3.57
CA VAL A 77 16.05 3.37 -3.79
C VAL A 77 17.32 3.42 -2.93
N ASP A 78 18.00 4.58 -2.89
CA ASP A 78 19.24 4.75 -2.12
C ASP A 78 18.97 4.61 -0.61
N LEU A 79 17.86 5.19 -0.13
CA LEU A 79 17.45 5.03 1.26
C LEU A 79 17.18 3.56 1.61
N CYS A 80 16.62 2.78 0.68
CA CYS A 80 16.40 1.35 0.89
C CYS A 80 17.71 0.56 0.95
N GLU A 81 18.74 0.94 0.21
CA GLU A 81 20.07 0.31 0.34
C GLU A 81 20.71 0.62 1.71
N ASP A 82 20.57 1.87 2.18
CA ASP A 82 21.16 2.31 3.45
C ASP A 82 20.39 1.78 4.68
N LYS A 83 19.05 1.70 4.59
CA LYS A 83 18.15 1.37 5.71
C LYS A 83 17.28 0.16 5.41
N LYS A 84 17.91 -0.97 5.11
CA LYS A 84 17.24 -2.21 4.69
C LYS A 84 16.13 -2.66 5.65
N ASN A 85 16.40 -2.66 6.95
CA ASN A 85 15.39 -3.06 7.95
C ASN A 85 14.14 -2.17 7.94
N LEU A 86 14.33 -0.86 7.73
CA LEU A 86 13.20 0.06 7.63
C LEU A 86 12.42 -0.16 6.32
N CYS A 87 13.14 -0.41 5.22
CA CYS A 87 12.54 -0.72 3.93
C CYS A 87 11.69 -2.01 4.02
N ASP A 88 12.23 -3.08 4.62
CA ASP A 88 11.48 -4.33 4.84
C ASP A 88 10.28 -4.13 5.76
N LEU A 89 10.43 -3.35 6.83
CA LEU A 89 9.34 -3.06 7.74
C LEU A 89 8.15 -2.38 7.04
N VAL A 90 8.43 -1.34 6.23
CA VAL A 90 7.39 -0.56 5.55
C VAL A 90 6.87 -1.27 4.29
N ASN A 91 7.77 -1.77 3.44
CA ASN A 91 7.40 -2.28 2.12
C ASN A 91 6.95 -3.75 2.12
N THR A 92 7.30 -4.51 3.17
CA THR A 92 6.95 -5.94 3.26
C THR A 92 6.12 -6.25 4.49
N THR A 93 6.65 -6.02 5.71
CA THR A 93 5.98 -6.43 6.95
C THR A 93 4.65 -5.71 7.15
N ALA A 94 4.61 -4.40 6.92
CA ALA A 94 3.38 -3.61 7.03
C ALA A 94 2.30 -4.04 6.03
N VAL A 95 2.68 -4.55 4.85
CA VAL A 95 1.73 -5.12 3.89
C VAL A 95 1.08 -6.38 4.48
N GLY A 96 1.81 -7.18 5.24
CA GLY A 96 1.25 -8.31 5.99
C GLY A 96 0.22 -7.85 7.02
N TYR A 97 0.47 -6.79 7.78
CA TYR A 97 -0.50 -6.25 8.75
C TYR A 97 -1.79 -5.78 8.07
N LEU A 98 -1.67 -5.13 6.90
CA LEU A 98 -2.82 -4.73 6.10
C LEU A 98 -3.59 -5.94 5.55
N ALA A 99 -2.90 -7.00 5.15
CA ALA A 99 -3.50 -8.22 4.64
C ALA A 99 -4.25 -8.99 5.74
N ASP A 100 -3.66 -9.11 6.94
CA ASP A 100 -4.29 -9.71 8.11
C ASP A 100 -5.59 -8.96 8.47
N ALA A 101 -5.50 -7.64 8.58
CA ALA A 101 -6.66 -6.81 8.91
C ALA A 101 -7.73 -6.80 7.79
N ALA A 102 -7.31 -6.86 6.51
CA ALA A 102 -8.23 -7.01 5.38
C ALA A 102 -8.99 -8.33 5.45
N LEU A 103 -8.31 -9.42 5.80
CA LEU A 103 -8.94 -10.74 5.98
C LEU A 103 -9.99 -10.71 7.09
N GLU A 104 -9.69 -10.09 8.23
CA GLU A 104 -10.59 -9.99 9.38
C GLU A 104 -11.92 -9.29 9.04
N VAL A 105 -11.89 -8.24 8.22
CA VAL A 105 -13.08 -7.46 7.86
C VAL A 105 -13.68 -7.85 6.50
N GLY A 106 -13.07 -8.80 5.79
CA GLY A 106 -13.50 -9.22 4.45
C GLY A 106 -13.25 -8.17 3.36
N ALA A 107 -12.26 -7.29 3.55
CA ALA A 107 -11.91 -6.25 2.60
C ALA A 107 -11.04 -6.81 1.45
N HIS A 108 -11.10 -6.16 0.28
CA HIS A 108 -10.19 -6.40 -0.83
C HIS A 108 -8.96 -5.49 -0.69
N LEU A 109 -7.77 -6.07 -0.55
CA LEU A 109 -6.50 -5.33 -0.50
C LEU A 109 -5.94 -5.16 -1.92
N ILE A 110 -5.84 -3.91 -2.38
CA ILE A 110 -5.14 -3.53 -3.61
C ILE A 110 -3.77 -3.00 -3.24
N HIS A 111 -2.72 -3.72 -3.62
CA HIS A 111 -1.33 -3.37 -3.34
C HIS A 111 -0.62 -2.86 -4.59
N ILE A 112 0.01 -1.68 -4.48
CA ILE A 112 0.78 -1.11 -5.59
C ILE A 112 2.20 -1.66 -5.54
N SER A 113 2.60 -2.40 -6.57
CA SER A 113 3.95 -2.90 -6.76
C SER A 113 4.78 -2.01 -7.70
N THR A 114 5.75 -2.58 -8.41
CA THR A 114 6.71 -1.85 -9.23
C THR A 114 7.34 -2.78 -10.28
N ASP A 115 7.68 -2.23 -11.44
CA ASP A 115 8.52 -2.87 -12.46
C ASP A 115 9.98 -3.10 -12.00
N PHE A 116 10.44 -2.47 -10.90
CA PHE A 116 11.76 -2.71 -10.30
C PHE A 116 11.94 -4.12 -9.73
N ILE A 117 10.90 -4.96 -9.75
CA ILE A 117 11.04 -6.40 -9.49
C ILE A 117 11.79 -7.13 -10.63
N PHE A 118 11.92 -6.52 -11.80
CA PHE A 118 12.67 -7.04 -12.95
C PHE A 118 14.05 -6.40 -13.09
N ASP A 119 14.95 -7.04 -13.83
CA ASP A 119 16.35 -6.59 -14.00
C ASP A 119 16.58 -5.65 -15.20
N GLY A 120 15.56 -5.38 -16.00
CA GLY A 120 15.63 -4.47 -17.14
C GLY A 120 16.46 -4.96 -18.35
N LYS A 121 16.89 -6.22 -18.38
CA LYS A 121 17.72 -6.75 -19.48
C LYS A 121 16.95 -6.96 -20.77
N ILE A 122 15.68 -7.30 -20.66
CA ILE A 122 14.75 -7.43 -21.78
C ILE A 122 13.65 -6.39 -21.61
N GLY A 123 13.03 -5.95 -22.69
CA GLY A 123 11.87 -5.07 -22.64
C GLY A 123 10.57 -5.88 -22.61
N PHE A 124 9.45 -5.21 -22.30
CA PHE A 124 8.11 -5.80 -22.35
C PHE A 124 7.93 -7.00 -21.41
N TYR A 125 8.34 -6.84 -20.14
CA TYR A 125 8.05 -7.84 -19.12
C TYR A 125 6.55 -8.00 -18.90
N SER A 126 6.14 -9.21 -18.61
CA SER A 126 4.79 -9.60 -18.19
C SER A 126 4.80 -10.13 -16.75
N GLU A 127 3.62 -10.33 -16.20
CA GLU A 127 3.44 -10.88 -14.85
C GLU A 127 3.90 -12.34 -14.73
N GLU A 128 4.09 -13.04 -15.87
CA GLU A 128 4.57 -14.43 -15.92
C GLU A 128 6.11 -14.53 -15.97
N ASP A 129 6.79 -13.40 -16.22
CA ASP A 129 8.24 -13.38 -16.29
C ASP A 129 8.88 -13.53 -14.90
N ALA A 130 10.00 -14.22 -14.84
CA ALA A 130 10.71 -14.45 -13.58
C ALA A 130 11.31 -13.14 -13.05
N PRO A 131 10.91 -12.68 -11.83
CA PRO A 131 11.45 -11.47 -11.24
C PRO A 131 12.92 -11.64 -10.85
N ASN A 132 13.73 -10.60 -11.09
CA ASN A 132 15.14 -10.52 -10.73
C ASN A 132 15.54 -9.11 -10.30
N PRO A 133 15.05 -8.61 -9.15
CA PRO A 133 15.29 -7.24 -8.72
C PRO A 133 16.76 -6.95 -8.47
N LEU A 134 17.26 -5.83 -8.96
CA LEU A 134 18.65 -5.39 -8.79
C LEU A 134 18.83 -4.59 -7.50
N SER A 135 17.83 -3.78 -7.10
CA SER A 135 17.87 -2.92 -5.93
C SER A 135 17.20 -3.55 -4.71
N TYR A 136 17.55 -3.06 -3.51
CA TYR A 136 16.89 -3.48 -2.29
C TYR A 136 15.41 -3.05 -2.26
N TYR A 137 15.09 -1.88 -2.83
CA TYR A 137 13.71 -1.45 -3.02
C TYR A 137 12.91 -2.50 -3.82
N GLY A 138 13.40 -2.90 -4.99
CA GLY A 138 12.75 -3.94 -5.80
C GLY A 138 12.62 -5.28 -5.05
N LYS A 139 13.65 -5.68 -4.28
CA LYS A 139 13.59 -6.89 -3.44
C LYS A 139 12.50 -6.80 -2.38
N SER A 140 12.38 -5.65 -1.70
CA SER A 140 11.35 -5.44 -0.66
C SER A 140 9.93 -5.49 -1.25
N LYS A 141 9.74 -4.92 -2.45
CA LYS A 141 8.46 -4.97 -3.17
C LYS A 141 8.12 -6.38 -3.63
N LEU A 142 9.08 -7.12 -4.20
CA LEU A 142 8.89 -8.53 -4.56
C LEU A 142 8.56 -9.39 -3.32
N ASN A 143 9.16 -9.10 -2.17
CA ASN A 143 8.84 -9.82 -0.94
C ASN A 143 7.39 -9.57 -0.49
N SER A 144 6.85 -8.36 -0.65
CA SER A 144 5.43 -8.09 -0.38
C SER A 144 4.49 -8.82 -1.34
N GLU A 145 4.84 -8.93 -2.62
CA GLU A 145 4.08 -9.74 -3.58
C GLU A 145 4.05 -11.22 -3.16
N LYS A 146 5.22 -11.79 -2.84
CA LYS A 146 5.33 -13.19 -2.37
C LYS A 146 4.53 -13.43 -1.09
N LEU A 147 4.49 -12.44 -0.19
CA LEU A 147 3.67 -12.51 1.01
C LEU A 147 2.19 -12.60 0.64
N LEU A 148 1.70 -11.70 -0.23
CA LEU A 148 0.30 -11.68 -0.65
C LEU A 148 -0.11 -12.92 -1.44
N LEU A 149 0.75 -13.43 -2.33
CA LEU A 149 0.52 -14.67 -3.08
C LEU A 149 0.27 -15.89 -2.17
N ASN A 150 0.79 -15.88 -0.95
CA ASN A 150 0.61 -16.93 0.05
C ASN A 150 -0.41 -16.55 1.14
N HIS A 151 -1.10 -15.41 1.00
CA HIS A 151 -2.06 -14.93 1.99
C HIS A 151 -3.51 -15.24 1.60
N ASN A 152 -4.37 -15.46 2.61
CA ASN A 152 -5.76 -15.87 2.39
C ASN A 152 -6.76 -14.71 2.21
N CYS A 153 -6.33 -13.43 2.33
CA CYS A 153 -7.23 -12.31 2.05
C CYS A 153 -7.52 -12.20 0.55
N MET A 154 -8.57 -11.47 0.19
CA MET A 154 -8.77 -11.03 -1.19
C MET A 154 -7.74 -9.94 -1.51
N TRP A 155 -6.96 -10.12 -2.56
CA TRP A 155 -5.95 -9.14 -2.97
C TRP A 155 -5.88 -8.95 -4.48
N SER A 156 -5.35 -7.80 -4.89
CA SER A 156 -4.83 -7.51 -6.23
C SER A 156 -3.49 -6.80 -6.11
N ILE A 157 -2.57 -7.12 -6.99
CA ILE A 157 -1.26 -6.46 -7.11
C ILE A 157 -1.24 -5.73 -8.46
N LEU A 158 -0.84 -4.43 -8.44
CA LEU A 158 -0.78 -3.56 -9.62
C LEU A 158 0.62 -2.99 -9.79
#